data_c258479645bcdb21390106f973feccbc
#
_entry.id   c258479645bcdb21390106f973feccbc
#
_cell.length_a   1.000
_cell.length_b   1.000
_cell.length_c   1.000
_cell.angle_alpha   90.00
_cell.angle_beta   90.00
_cell.angle_gamma   90.00
#
_symmetry.space_group_name_H-M   'P 1'
#
loop_
_entity.id
_entity.type
_entity.pdbx_description
1 polymer ?
#
loop_
_entity_poly.entity_id
_entity_poly.type
_entity_poly.pdbx_seq_one_letter_code
_entity_poly.pdbx_strand_id
1 'polypeptide(L)'
;MELPGKPECCWVATAPKTSYRRLDRNGEADVAVIGAGIVGLTTAYLLAQAGLSVAVLEARRIGRQVTGRSTAKITCQHGLIYRHLIDTFNIDLAKRYAEANRKGVEQILDWIDELGIACDYEPKDAYTYTTHRARRDEIEAEAEAALRVGFKAEVLARAPLPFETAATLRFPDQAQFNPTQYLMGLGKAFKAAGGRIFENTRVTKVSPGKRWRVTAGPGVLAVQHVVIATNLPIAGPVAYDGRTQPRCHIAMAFRIARGASINGMFISIDEPTHSLRMGRDRDGPLLVALAPKFNTGQDGNVAARFVDLERWIRQNLSVGEAAWRWANEDYDTADRVPFVGQPSKKASNLYIATGFNGWGISNGTAAGISIADQIREQPNSWASIYDPTRRSPKGFNQGGDTQSSVADIEAIPAGGGGVIERGKQKLAVWKDMNGKPHALSASCTHLGCTVTWNNAERTWDCPCHGSMFSVDGSVIHGPAVTPLAPKKLPSTRARKRP
;
A
#
# COMPACT_ATOMS: atom_id res chain seq x y z
N MET A 1 17.62 14.65 15.31
CA MET A 1 17.14 13.61 16.26
C MET A 1 17.13 12.29 15.51
N GLU A 2 17.81 11.29 16.02
CA GLU A 2 17.78 9.94 15.46
C GLU A 2 16.47 9.27 15.87
N LEU A 3 15.74 8.73 14.89
CA LEU A 3 14.48 8.07 15.16
C LEU A 3 14.73 6.63 15.65
N PRO A 4 13.93 6.13 16.61
CA PRO A 4 14.08 4.79 17.14
C PRO A 4 13.74 3.71 16.11
N GLY A 5 14.37 2.56 16.19
CA GLY A 5 14.18 1.43 15.30
C GLY A 5 14.89 1.53 13.94
N LYS A 6 15.22 0.40 13.35
CA LYS A 6 15.84 0.34 12.02
C LYS A 6 14.85 0.83 10.96
N PRO A 7 15.28 1.69 10.00
CA PRO A 7 14.39 2.28 8.99
C PRO A 7 14.05 1.30 7.86
N GLU A 8 13.47 0.18 8.21
CA GLU A 8 13.05 -0.88 7.27
C GLU A 8 11.86 -1.64 7.84
N CYS A 9 11.00 -2.16 6.96
CA CYS A 9 9.90 -3.02 7.37
C CYS A 9 10.42 -4.40 7.80
N CYS A 10 10.01 -4.87 8.98
CA CYS A 10 10.45 -6.15 9.54
C CYS A 10 10.23 -7.35 8.61
N TRP A 11 9.10 -7.39 7.89
CA TRP A 11 8.80 -8.45 6.91
C TRP A 11 9.77 -8.46 5.73
N VAL A 12 10.11 -7.27 5.25
CA VAL A 12 11.02 -7.06 4.11
C VAL A 12 12.48 -7.34 4.50
N ALA A 13 12.89 -6.87 5.68
CA ALA A 13 14.25 -7.01 6.19
C ALA A 13 14.62 -8.47 6.48
N THR A 14 13.67 -9.25 6.99
CA THR A 14 13.92 -10.64 7.45
C THR A 14 13.61 -11.71 6.40
N ALA A 15 12.86 -11.36 5.35
CA ALA A 15 12.56 -12.28 4.27
C ALA A 15 13.80 -12.61 3.41
N PRO A 16 13.92 -13.84 2.90
CA PRO A 16 14.92 -14.18 1.91
C PRO A 16 14.84 -13.27 0.68
N LYS A 17 15.92 -13.14 -0.04
CA LYS A 17 15.94 -12.36 -1.30
C LYS A 17 15.59 -13.27 -2.46
N THR A 18 14.58 -12.90 -3.25
CA THR A 18 14.33 -13.52 -4.55
C THR A 18 15.35 -13.07 -5.58
N SER A 19 15.57 -13.86 -6.63
CA SER A 19 16.49 -13.56 -7.73
C SER A 19 15.93 -14.10 -9.03
N TYR A 20 14.94 -13.39 -9.60
CA TYR A 20 14.45 -13.68 -10.94
C TYR A 20 15.16 -12.78 -11.96
N ARG A 21 15.38 -13.30 -13.17
CA ARG A 21 16.05 -12.55 -14.24
C ARG A 21 15.29 -11.28 -14.63
N ARG A 22 15.97 -10.30 -15.16
CA ARG A 22 15.35 -9.13 -15.80
C ARG A 22 14.77 -9.51 -17.16
N LEU A 23 13.81 -8.69 -17.63
CA LEU A 23 13.40 -8.73 -19.03
C LEU A 23 14.44 -7.99 -19.86
N ASP A 24 15.26 -8.74 -20.59
CA ASP A 24 16.42 -8.25 -21.38
C ASP A 24 16.18 -8.30 -22.90
N ARG A 25 15.09 -8.93 -23.35
CA ARG A 25 14.74 -9.12 -24.76
C ARG A 25 13.25 -9.09 -24.98
N ASN A 26 12.88 -8.93 -26.24
CA ASN A 26 11.46 -8.99 -26.63
C ASN A 26 10.90 -10.39 -26.45
N GLY A 27 9.60 -10.46 -26.25
CA GLY A 27 8.87 -11.72 -26.06
C GLY A 27 7.37 -11.54 -26.17
N GLU A 28 6.66 -12.64 -25.99
CA GLU A 28 5.21 -12.71 -26.04
C GLU A 28 4.66 -13.46 -24.84
N ALA A 29 3.40 -13.15 -24.49
CA ALA A 29 2.58 -13.88 -23.55
C ALA A 29 1.10 -13.64 -23.88
N ASP A 30 0.20 -14.40 -23.26
CA ASP A 30 -1.22 -14.05 -23.28
C ASP A 30 -1.49 -12.88 -22.37
N VAL A 31 -0.88 -12.88 -21.19
CA VAL A 31 -1.09 -11.85 -20.16
C VAL A 31 0.23 -11.30 -19.63
N ALA A 32 0.34 -9.97 -19.57
CA ALA A 32 1.36 -9.27 -18.78
C ALA A 32 0.73 -8.73 -17.50
N VAL A 33 1.32 -9.08 -16.36
CA VAL A 33 0.93 -8.55 -15.04
C VAL A 33 2.03 -7.63 -14.56
N ILE A 34 1.71 -6.37 -14.29
CA ILE A 34 2.65 -5.33 -13.87
C ILE A 34 2.53 -5.13 -12.37
N GLY A 35 3.54 -5.58 -11.63
CA GLY A 35 3.59 -5.61 -10.17
C GLY A 35 3.41 -7.01 -9.57
N ALA A 36 4.32 -7.38 -8.65
CA ALA A 36 4.32 -8.66 -7.94
C ALA A 36 3.87 -8.51 -6.47
N GLY A 37 2.83 -7.72 -6.25
CA GLY A 37 2.09 -7.62 -4.99
C GLY A 37 0.96 -8.65 -4.92
N ILE A 38 0.07 -8.51 -3.92
CA ILE A 38 -1.03 -9.43 -3.67
C ILE A 38 -1.98 -9.56 -4.88
N VAL A 39 -2.39 -8.46 -5.49
CA VAL A 39 -3.25 -8.45 -6.69
C VAL A 39 -2.56 -9.17 -7.84
N GLY A 40 -1.31 -8.76 -8.15
CA GLY A 40 -0.61 -9.26 -9.32
C GLY A 40 -0.31 -10.74 -9.27
N LEU A 41 0.20 -11.25 -8.13
CA LEU A 41 0.51 -12.68 -7.99
C LEU A 41 -0.74 -13.54 -7.89
N THR A 42 -1.81 -13.06 -7.23
CA THR A 42 -3.11 -13.76 -7.22
C THR A 42 -3.65 -13.92 -8.64
N THR A 43 -3.74 -12.82 -9.40
CA THR A 43 -4.19 -12.86 -10.79
C THR A 43 -3.31 -13.79 -11.64
N ALA A 44 -1.99 -13.62 -11.53
CA ALA A 44 -1.03 -14.39 -12.34
C ALA A 44 -1.11 -15.89 -12.08
N TYR A 45 -1.23 -16.30 -10.81
CA TYR A 45 -1.29 -17.71 -10.46
C TYR A 45 -2.59 -18.36 -10.94
N LEU A 46 -3.74 -17.72 -10.74
CA LEU A 46 -5.04 -18.22 -11.23
C LEU A 46 -5.07 -18.37 -12.75
N LEU A 47 -4.49 -17.42 -13.49
CA LEU A 47 -4.41 -17.48 -14.94
C LEU A 47 -3.44 -18.56 -15.43
N ALA A 48 -2.31 -18.75 -14.77
CA ALA A 48 -1.37 -19.82 -15.08
C ALA A 48 -1.97 -21.21 -14.81
N GLN A 49 -2.71 -21.38 -13.71
CA GLN A 49 -3.47 -22.60 -13.42
C GLN A 49 -4.53 -22.89 -14.49
N ALA A 50 -5.08 -21.84 -15.12
CA ALA A 50 -6.03 -21.98 -16.24
C ALA A 50 -5.33 -22.20 -17.61
N GLY A 51 -4.01 -22.38 -17.63
CA GLY A 51 -3.24 -22.70 -18.83
C GLY A 51 -2.80 -21.51 -19.68
N LEU A 52 -3.02 -20.24 -19.22
CA LEU A 52 -2.56 -19.09 -19.97
C LEU A 52 -1.05 -18.86 -19.76
N SER A 53 -0.38 -18.38 -20.80
CA SER A 53 1.00 -17.93 -20.74
C SER A 53 1.05 -16.56 -20.05
N VAL A 54 1.56 -16.51 -18.82
CA VAL A 54 1.57 -15.27 -17.99
C VAL A 54 2.99 -14.81 -17.69
N ALA A 55 3.25 -13.50 -17.83
CA ALA A 55 4.50 -12.86 -17.46
C ALA A 55 4.25 -11.77 -16.41
N VAL A 56 4.87 -11.89 -15.24
CA VAL A 56 4.87 -10.86 -14.18
C VAL A 56 6.11 -10.00 -14.30
N LEU A 57 5.94 -8.67 -14.36
CA LEU A 57 7.01 -7.69 -14.41
C LEU A 57 7.01 -6.87 -13.11
N GLU A 58 8.05 -7.02 -12.32
CA GLU A 58 8.22 -6.34 -11.03
C GLU A 58 9.38 -5.35 -11.10
N ALA A 59 9.11 -4.09 -10.74
CA ALA A 59 10.10 -3.02 -10.80
C ALA A 59 11.31 -3.25 -9.87
N ARG A 60 11.10 -3.96 -8.77
CA ARG A 60 12.11 -4.31 -7.76
C ARG A 60 12.16 -5.82 -7.57
N ARG A 61 11.66 -6.31 -6.44
CA ARG A 61 11.53 -7.72 -6.08
C ARG A 61 10.15 -7.98 -5.50
N ILE A 62 9.72 -9.22 -5.55
CA ILE A 62 8.44 -9.66 -4.97
C ILE A 62 8.29 -9.13 -3.54
N GLY A 63 7.13 -8.56 -3.22
CA GLY A 63 6.74 -8.16 -1.87
C GLY A 63 7.55 -7.01 -1.26
N ARG A 64 8.23 -6.17 -2.06
CA ARG A 64 9.06 -5.07 -1.53
C ARG A 64 8.32 -3.73 -1.40
N GLN A 65 7.06 -3.67 -1.84
CA GLN A 65 6.22 -2.46 -1.76
C GLN A 65 5.00 -2.70 -0.86
N VAL A 66 3.88 -2.06 -1.15
CA VAL A 66 2.72 -1.89 -0.27
C VAL A 66 2.27 -3.16 0.44
N THR A 67 2.13 -4.29 -0.27
CA THR A 67 1.75 -5.58 0.36
C THR A 67 2.77 -6.04 1.39
N GLY A 68 4.04 -6.07 1.04
CA GLY A 68 5.12 -6.50 1.94
C GLY A 68 5.42 -5.51 3.08
N ARG A 69 4.90 -4.30 3.02
CA ARG A 69 5.05 -3.26 4.06
C ARG A 69 3.75 -3.04 4.85
N SER A 70 2.71 -3.82 4.58
CA SER A 70 1.43 -3.75 5.29
C SER A 70 1.54 -4.31 6.71
N THR A 71 0.54 -4.03 7.56
CA THR A 71 0.42 -4.71 8.86
C THR A 71 -0.14 -6.14 8.74
N ALA A 72 -0.47 -6.56 7.52
CA ALA A 72 -0.74 -7.95 7.15
C ALA A 72 -1.78 -8.66 8.01
N LYS A 73 -2.95 -8.07 8.12
CA LYS A 73 -4.15 -8.68 8.68
C LYS A 73 -4.94 -9.36 7.57
N ILE A 74 -5.26 -10.62 7.70
CA ILE A 74 -6.17 -11.37 6.83
C ILE A 74 -7.55 -11.27 7.47
N THR A 75 -8.36 -10.30 7.04
CA THR A 75 -9.63 -10.02 7.71
C THR A 75 -10.67 -9.43 6.77
N CYS A 76 -11.94 -9.72 7.05
CA CYS A 76 -13.10 -9.07 6.47
C CYS A 76 -13.58 -7.86 7.29
N GLN A 77 -13.01 -7.62 8.47
CA GLN A 77 -13.31 -6.46 9.29
C GLN A 77 -12.46 -5.26 8.82
N HIS A 78 -13.10 -4.27 8.22
CA HIS A 78 -12.43 -3.09 7.66
C HIS A 78 -12.83 -1.80 8.40
N GLY A 79 -12.74 -1.82 9.73
CA GLY A 79 -13.22 -0.74 10.59
C GLY A 79 -14.74 -0.67 10.58
N LEU A 80 -15.32 0.50 10.30
CA LEU A 80 -16.77 0.71 10.22
C LEU A 80 -17.24 0.74 8.75
N ILE A 81 -16.99 -0.35 7.99
CA ILE A 81 -17.23 -0.37 6.54
C ILE A 81 -18.66 -0.78 6.18
N TYR A 82 -19.25 -1.77 6.87
CA TYR A 82 -20.53 -2.35 6.46
C TYR A 82 -21.69 -1.39 6.67
N ARG A 83 -21.69 -0.67 7.79
CA ARG A 83 -22.65 0.40 8.01
C ARG A 83 -22.51 1.48 6.94
N HIS A 84 -21.29 1.93 6.65
CA HIS A 84 -21.03 2.91 5.60
C HIS A 84 -21.56 2.45 4.23
N LEU A 85 -21.32 1.19 3.83
CA LEU A 85 -21.77 0.67 2.54
C LEU A 85 -23.28 0.57 2.44
N ILE A 86 -23.96 0.16 3.51
CA ILE A 86 -25.44 0.10 3.56
C ILE A 86 -26.03 1.50 3.43
N ASP A 87 -25.48 2.48 4.15
CA ASP A 87 -25.99 3.85 4.17
C ASP A 87 -25.69 4.62 2.87
N THR A 88 -24.49 4.40 2.29
CA THR A 88 -24.08 5.12 1.08
C THR A 88 -24.67 4.52 -0.19
N PHE A 89 -24.86 3.21 -0.22
CA PHE A 89 -25.35 2.50 -1.39
C PHE A 89 -26.63 1.72 -1.07
N ASN A 90 -26.51 0.49 -0.63
CA ASN A 90 -27.60 -0.38 -0.18
C ASN A 90 -27.04 -1.69 0.41
N ILE A 91 -27.93 -2.52 0.95
CA ILE A 91 -27.58 -3.82 1.54
C ILE A 91 -27.01 -4.82 0.52
N ASP A 92 -27.44 -4.78 -0.74
CA ASP A 92 -26.99 -5.73 -1.75
C ASP A 92 -25.54 -5.48 -2.16
N LEU A 93 -25.13 -4.22 -2.31
CA LEU A 93 -23.75 -3.86 -2.53
C LEU A 93 -22.88 -4.28 -1.32
N ALA A 94 -23.34 -4.00 -0.11
CA ALA A 94 -22.63 -4.40 1.11
C ALA A 94 -22.46 -5.92 1.22
N LYS A 95 -23.47 -6.72 0.85
CA LYS A 95 -23.38 -8.20 0.79
C LYS A 95 -22.36 -8.69 -0.24
N ARG A 96 -22.34 -8.09 -1.44
CA ARG A 96 -21.36 -8.44 -2.49
C ARG A 96 -19.94 -8.06 -2.07
N TYR A 97 -19.75 -6.93 -1.38
CA TYR A 97 -18.45 -6.55 -0.81
C TYR A 97 -18.01 -7.55 0.26
N ALA A 98 -18.92 -7.97 1.13
CA ALA A 98 -18.69 -9.00 2.14
C ALA A 98 -18.31 -10.34 1.52
N GLU A 99 -19.02 -10.79 0.49
CA GLU A 99 -18.75 -12.00 -0.27
C GLU A 99 -17.36 -11.96 -0.92
N ALA A 100 -17.03 -10.87 -1.62
CA ALA A 100 -15.73 -10.67 -2.25
C ALA A 100 -14.57 -10.80 -1.26
N ASN A 101 -14.68 -10.13 -0.11
CA ASN A 101 -13.63 -10.16 0.90
C ASN A 101 -13.55 -11.52 1.63
N ARG A 102 -14.69 -12.19 1.86
CA ARG A 102 -14.70 -13.56 2.39
C ARG A 102 -13.97 -14.51 1.44
N LYS A 103 -14.28 -14.44 0.14
CA LYS A 103 -13.58 -15.23 -0.88
C LYS A 103 -12.09 -14.89 -0.96
N GLY A 104 -11.73 -13.63 -0.81
CA GLY A 104 -10.33 -13.21 -0.74
C GLY A 104 -9.59 -13.78 0.47
N VAL A 105 -10.23 -13.82 1.64
CA VAL A 105 -9.68 -14.44 2.87
C VAL A 105 -9.58 -15.95 2.68
N GLU A 106 -10.66 -16.64 2.29
CA GLU A 106 -10.70 -18.08 2.04
C GLU A 106 -9.56 -18.48 1.09
N GLN A 107 -9.41 -17.80 -0.04
CA GLN A 107 -8.37 -18.11 -1.03
C GLN A 107 -6.94 -17.99 -0.47
N ILE A 108 -6.68 -17.00 0.42
CA ILE A 108 -5.37 -16.88 1.07
C ILE A 108 -5.13 -18.10 1.96
N LEU A 109 -6.12 -18.50 2.76
CA LEU A 109 -6.02 -19.62 3.68
C LEU A 109 -5.84 -20.95 2.95
N ASP A 110 -6.64 -21.18 1.92
CA ASP A 110 -6.54 -22.37 1.07
C ASP A 110 -5.13 -22.49 0.47
N TRP A 111 -4.57 -21.42 -0.08
CA TRP A 111 -3.22 -21.46 -0.64
C TRP A 111 -2.11 -21.59 0.39
N ILE A 112 -2.29 -21.07 1.62
CA ILE A 112 -1.33 -21.31 2.69
C ILE A 112 -1.25 -22.81 2.98
N ASP A 113 -2.40 -23.49 3.06
CA ASP A 113 -2.50 -24.93 3.33
C ASP A 113 -2.08 -25.77 2.12
N GLU A 114 -2.74 -25.62 0.99
CA GLU A 114 -2.53 -26.43 -0.23
C GLU A 114 -1.10 -26.33 -0.77
N LEU A 115 -0.49 -25.15 -0.72
CA LEU A 115 0.86 -24.91 -1.23
C LEU A 115 1.94 -25.03 -0.15
N GLY A 116 1.56 -25.29 1.10
CA GLY A 116 2.48 -25.38 2.24
C GLY A 116 3.30 -24.11 2.45
N ILE A 117 2.68 -22.92 2.33
CA ILE A 117 3.41 -21.65 2.41
C ILE A 117 3.77 -21.33 3.86
N ALA A 118 5.05 -21.46 4.21
CA ALA A 118 5.57 -21.04 5.50
C ALA A 118 5.63 -19.50 5.57
N CYS A 119 4.60 -18.87 6.16
CA CYS A 119 4.45 -17.41 6.23
C CYS A 119 4.03 -16.90 7.62
N ASP A 120 4.46 -17.55 8.68
CA ASP A 120 4.10 -17.18 10.06
C ASP A 120 2.58 -16.96 10.22
N TYR A 121 1.78 -17.82 9.57
CA TYR A 121 0.33 -17.80 9.66
C TYR A 121 -0.13 -18.10 11.08
N GLU A 122 -1.04 -17.26 11.59
CA GLU A 122 -1.70 -17.46 12.89
C GLU A 122 -3.19 -17.10 12.78
N PRO A 123 -4.12 -18.03 13.16
CA PRO A 123 -5.52 -17.66 13.34
C PRO A 123 -5.65 -16.68 14.52
N LYS A 124 -6.39 -15.60 14.33
CA LYS A 124 -6.62 -14.54 15.31
C LYS A 124 -7.96 -13.89 15.08
N ASP A 125 -8.61 -13.49 16.15
CA ASP A 125 -9.78 -12.61 16.03
C ASP A 125 -9.36 -11.18 15.69
N ALA A 126 -10.22 -10.47 14.96
CA ALA A 126 -10.06 -9.06 14.68
C ALA A 126 -11.01 -8.23 15.55
N TYR A 127 -10.49 -7.14 16.09
CA TYR A 127 -11.20 -6.25 17.00
C TYR A 127 -11.15 -4.81 16.50
N THR A 128 -12.34 -4.19 16.36
CA THR A 128 -12.47 -2.75 16.21
C THR A 128 -12.99 -2.18 17.52
N TYR A 129 -12.32 -1.21 18.11
CA TYR A 129 -12.65 -0.72 19.44
C TYR A 129 -12.66 0.80 19.54
N THR A 130 -13.30 1.30 20.59
CA THR A 130 -13.21 2.70 21.03
C THR A 130 -12.91 2.79 22.53
N THR A 131 -12.17 3.82 22.93
CA THR A 131 -11.94 4.19 24.32
C THR A 131 -12.99 5.21 24.81
N HIS A 132 -13.80 5.77 23.92
CA HIS A 132 -14.79 6.80 24.21
C HIS A 132 -16.20 6.22 24.30
N ARG A 133 -16.85 6.35 25.45
CA ARG A 133 -18.23 5.87 25.66
C ARG A 133 -19.23 6.46 24.67
N ALA A 134 -19.03 7.72 24.26
CA ALA A 134 -19.89 8.41 23.31
C ALA A 134 -19.90 7.79 21.91
N ARG A 135 -18.91 6.93 21.59
CA ARG A 135 -18.79 6.26 20.28
C ARG A 135 -19.25 4.80 20.28
N ARG A 136 -19.84 4.34 21.40
CA ARG A 136 -20.36 2.98 21.53
C ARG A 136 -21.38 2.64 20.45
N ASP A 137 -22.30 3.56 20.18
CA ASP A 137 -23.37 3.36 19.18
C ASP A 137 -22.81 3.11 17.76
N GLU A 138 -21.63 3.67 17.42
CA GLU A 138 -20.97 3.39 16.16
C GLU A 138 -20.50 1.93 16.05
N ILE A 139 -19.98 1.38 17.15
CA ILE A 139 -19.56 -0.03 17.26
C ILE A 139 -20.78 -0.96 17.13
N GLU A 140 -21.87 -0.64 17.83
CA GLU A 140 -23.12 -1.43 17.81
C GLU A 140 -23.79 -1.39 16.42
N ALA A 141 -23.85 -0.23 15.78
CA ALA A 141 -24.38 -0.07 14.43
C ALA A 141 -23.56 -0.84 13.38
N GLU A 142 -22.24 -0.89 13.51
CA GLU A 142 -21.39 -1.68 12.62
C GLU A 142 -21.57 -3.18 12.87
N ALA A 143 -21.74 -3.62 14.12
CA ALA A 143 -22.02 -5.01 14.44
C ALA A 143 -23.34 -5.48 13.80
N GLU A 144 -24.40 -4.68 13.92
CA GLU A 144 -25.69 -4.95 13.27
C GLU A 144 -25.52 -5.04 11.74
N ALA A 145 -24.82 -4.09 11.13
CA ALA A 145 -24.56 -4.08 9.70
C ALA A 145 -23.78 -5.32 9.25
N ALA A 146 -22.77 -5.74 10.00
CA ALA A 146 -21.96 -6.93 9.72
C ALA A 146 -22.81 -8.22 9.81
N LEU A 147 -23.68 -8.34 10.81
CA LEU A 147 -24.63 -9.46 10.92
C LEU A 147 -25.58 -9.52 9.70
N ARG A 148 -26.10 -8.37 9.26
CA ARG A 148 -26.99 -8.28 8.09
C ARG A 148 -26.33 -8.69 6.76
N VAL A 149 -25.02 -8.55 6.65
CA VAL A 149 -24.26 -9.02 5.46
C VAL A 149 -23.68 -10.43 5.62
N GLY A 150 -24.01 -11.11 6.74
CA GLY A 150 -23.74 -12.53 6.96
C GLY A 150 -22.41 -12.84 7.64
N PHE A 151 -21.83 -11.93 8.40
CA PHE A 151 -20.69 -12.21 9.27
C PHE A 151 -21.13 -12.56 10.68
N LYS A 152 -20.33 -13.36 11.37
CA LYS A 152 -20.38 -13.44 12.84
C LYS A 152 -19.72 -12.17 13.38
N ALA A 153 -20.45 -11.42 14.18
CA ALA A 153 -19.99 -10.18 14.79
C ALA A 153 -20.54 -10.07 16.22
N GLU A 154 -19.68 -9.76 17.16
CA GLU A 154 -20.02 -9.71 18.60
C GLU A 154 -19.61 -8.36 19.17
N VAL A 155 -20.53 -7.73 19.92
CA VAL A 155 -20.19 -6.53 20.69
C VAL A 155 -19.75 -6.95 22.09
N LEU A 156 -18.53 -6.59 22.46
CA LEU A 156 -17.95 -6.82 23.77
C LEU A 156 -17.84 -5.50 24.52
N ALA A 157 -17.98 -5.57 25.84
CA ALA A 157 -17.80 -4.41 26.72
C ALA A 157 -16.37 -3.87 26.67
N ARG A 158 -15.37 -4.76 26.46
CA ARG A 158 -13.94 -4.42 26.47
C ARG A 158 -13.17 -5.25 25.44
N ALA A 159 -12.12 -4.67 24.84
CA ALA A 159 -11.15 -5.42 24.07
C ALA A 159 -10.19 -6.17 25.00
N PRO A 160 -9.63 -7.32 24.58
CA PRO A 160 -8.58 -8.01 25.35
C PRO A 160 -7.22 -7.27 25.17
N LEU A 161 -7.17 -6.03 25.59
CA LEU A 161 -6.00 -5.13 25.61
C LEU A 161 -5.66 -4.77 27.06
N PRO A 162 -4.40 -4.44 27.38
CA PRO A 162 -4.00 -4.11 28.74
C PRO A 162 -4.47 -2.71 29.21
N PHE A 163 -5.19 -1.97 28.38
CA PHE A 163 -5.78 -0.67 28.72
C PHE A 163 -7.31 -0.69 28.52
N GLU A 164 -7.98 0.29 29.11
CA GLU A 164 -9.44 0.36 29.08
C GLU A 164 -9.98 0.73 27.70
N THR A 165 -11.05 0.02 27.30
CA THR A 165 -11.85 0.33 26.11
C THR A 165 -13.32 0.43 26.50
N ALA A 166 -14.11 1.25 25.80
CA ALA A 166 -15.50 1.51 26.14
C ALA A 166 -16.49 0.59 25.39
N ALA A 167 -16.12 0.15 24.19
CA ALA A 167 -16.84 -0.83 23.39
C ALA A 167 -15.92 -1.46 22.34
N THR A 168 -16.25 -2.68 21.93
CA THR A 168 -15.42 -3.44 20.99
C THR A 168 -16.31 -4.32 20.11
N LEU A 169 -16.04 -4.29 18.81
CA LEU A 169 -16.59 -5.22 17.83
C LEU A 169 -15.58 -6.32 17.57
N ARG A 170 -15.94 -7.57 17.80
CA ARG A 170 -15.15 -8.76 17.51
C ARG A 170 -15.64 -9.47 16.24
N PHE A 171 -14.73 -9.75 15.35
CA PHE A 171 -14.89 -10.69 14.24
C PHE A 171 -14.05 -11.94 14.55
N PRO A 172 -14.67 -13.08 14.82
CA PRO A 172 -13.93 -14.33 15.01
C PRO A 172 -13.38 -14.86 13.68
N ASP A 173 -12.55 -15.91 13.77
CA ASP A 173 -12.08 -16.68 12.61
C ASP A 173 -11.34 -15.84 11.54
N GLN A 174 -10.59 -14.84 11.97
CA GLN A 174 -9.69 -14.06 11.13
C GLN A 174 -8.25 -14.57 11.27
N ALA A 175 -7.27 -13.93 10.65
CA ALA A 175 -5.88 -14.37 10.74
C ALA A 175 -4.87 -13.24 10.50
N GLN A 176 -3.62 -13.55 10.81
CA GLN A 176 -2.46 -12.73 10.48
C GLN A 176 -1.33 -13.57 9.90
N PHE A 177 -0.43 -12.94 9.17
CA PHE A 177 0.67 -13.66 8.51
C PHE A 177 1.87 -12.73 8.22
N ASN A 178 2.94 -13.28 7.65
CA ASN A 178 4.04 -12.51 7.05
C ASN A 178 3.78 -12.36 5.53
N PRO A 179 3.42 -11.17 5.06
CA PRO A 179 2.97 -10.99 3.69
C PRO A 179 4.09 -11.17 2.66
N THR A 180 5.34 -10.90 3.04
CA THR A 180 6.48 -11.08 2.12
C THR A 180 6.76 -12.57 1.89
N GLN A 181 6.72 -13.38 2.96
CA GLN A 181 6.90 -14.83 2.83
C GLN A 181 5.75 -15.47 2.04
N TYR A 182 4.51 -15.04 2.29
CA TYR A 182 3.34 -15.48 1.53
C TYR A 182 3.51 -15.21 0.03
N LEU A 183 3.83 -13.96 -0.35
CA LEU A 183 4.03 -13.61 -1.77
C LEU A 183 5.18 -14.38 -2.42
N MET A 184 6.23 -14.68 -1.66
CA MET A 184 7.34 -15.51 -2.18
C MET A 184 6.90 -16.96 -2.41
N GLY A 185 6.08 -17.52 -1.51
CA GLY A 185 5.47 -18.83 -1.68
C GLY A 185 4.56 -18.89 -2.90
N LEU A 186 3.66 -17.90 -3.03
CA LEU A 186 2.76 -17.79 -4.18
C LEU A 186 3.53 -17.58 -5.49
N GLY A 187 4.61 -16.79 -5.46
CA GLY A 187 5.50 -16.62 -6.62
C GLY A 187 6.19 -17.92 -7.05
N LYS A 188 6.58 -18.79 -6.09
CA LYS A 188 7.12 -20.13 -6.38
C LYS A 188 6.05 -21.03 -7.02
N ALA A 189 4.83 -21.03 -6.49
CA ALA A 189 3.71 -21.80 -7.04
C ALA A 189 3.36 -21.31 -8.46
N PHE A 190 3.30 -20.00 -8.69
CA PHE A 190 3.11 -19.42 -10.01
C PHE A 190 4.20 -19.87 -11.01
N LYS A 191 5.46 -19.89 -10.57
CA LYS A 191 6.55 -20.37 -11.40
C LYS A 191 6.43 -21.85 -11.72
N ALA A 192 6.05 -22.68 -10.76
CA ALA A 192 5.81 -24.12 -10.94
C ALA A 192 4.66 -24.38 -11.92
N ALA A 193 3.64 -23.52 -11.95
CA ALA A 193 2.56 -23.54 -12.93
C ALA A 193 2.95 -23.01 -14.34
N GLY A 194 4.25 -22.83 -14.62
CA GLY A 194 4.75 -22.38 -15.92
C GLY A 194 4.84 -20.86 -16.10
N GLY A 195 4.48 -20.08 -15.08
CA GLY A 195 4.54 -18.62 -15.10
C GLY A 195 5.98 -18.08 -15.19
N ARG A 196 6.12 -16.88 -15.73
CA ARG A 196 7.40 -16.18 -15.86
C ARG A 196 7.43 -14.94 -14.98
N ILE A 197 8.45 -14.80 -14.12
CA ILE A 197 8.66 -13.63 -13.27
C ILE A 197 9.92 -12.92 -13.73
N PHE A 198 9.82 -11.58 -13.85
CA PHE A 198 10.94 -10.69 -14.16
C PHE A 198 11.04 -9.65 -13.05
N GLU A 199 12.08 -9.71 -12.24
CA GLU A 199 12.42 -8.71 -11.22
C GLU A 199 13.36 -7.64 -11.76
N ASN A 200 13.49 -6.52 -11.03
CA ASN A 200 14.27 -5.35 -11.46
C ASN A 200 13.87 -4.90 -12.89
N THR A 201 12.59 -5.02 -13.21
CA THR A 201 12.01 -4.84 -14.53
C THR A 201 10.89 -3.82 -14.44
N ARG A 202 11.27 -2.54 -14.40
CA ARG A 202 10.32 -1.43 -14.34
C ARG A 202 9.66 -1.22 -15.69
N VAL A 203 8.35 -1.38 -15.74
CA VAL A 203 7.55 -0.99 -16.91
C VAL A 203 7.52 0.52 -17.01
N THR A 204 7.85 1.05 -18.18
CA THR A 204 7.88 2.49 -18.45
C THR A 204 6.81 2.94 -19.43
N LYS A 205 6.26 2.00 -20.24
CA LYS A 205 5.22 2.32 -21.21
C LYS A 205 4.32 1.11 -21.46
N VAL A 206 3.02 1.37 -21.56
CA VAL A 206 2.01 0.43 -22.04
C VAL A 206 1.32 1.10 -23.24
N SER A 207 1.33 0.45 -24.38
CA SER A 207 0.81 1.03 -25.64
C SER A 207 -0.18 0.08 -26.29
N PRO A 208 -1.33 0.60 -26.78
CA PRO A 208 -2.28 -0.19 -27.55
C PRO A 208 -1.73 -0.57 -28.92
N GLY A 209 -2.29 -1.61 -29.53
CA GLY A 209 -1.98 -2.11 -30.86
C GLY A 209 -2.83 -3.34 -31.17
N LYS A 210 -2.49 -4.10 -32.19
CA LYS A 210 -3.11 -5.42 -32.44
C LYS A 210 -2.97 -6.34 -31.23
N ARG A 211 -1.83 -6.26 -30.57
CA ARG A 211 -1.57 -6.75 -29.20
C ARG A 211 -1.03 -5.58 -28.37
N TRP A 212 -1.28 -5.58 -27.08
CA TRP A 212 -0.68 -4.58 -26.17
C TRP A 212 0.84 -4.74 -26.15
N ARG A 213 1.55 -3.62 -26.11
CA ARG A 213 3.01 -3.59 -25.99
C ARG A 213 3.40 -3.03 -24.62
N VAL A 214 4.03 -3.87 -23.83
CA VAL A 214 4.54 -3.51 -22.48
C VAL A 214 6.04 -3.37 -22.55
N THR A 215 6.53 -2.13 -22.39
CA THR A 215 7.95 -1.80 -22.49
C THR A 215 8.58 -1.72 -21.11
N ALA A 216 9.68 -2.43 -20.90
CA ALA A 216 10.45 -2.43 -19.66
C ALA A 216 11.96 -2.50 -19.97
N GLY A 217 12.66 -1.38 -19.87
CA GLY A 217 14.07 -1.28 -20.25
C GLY A 217 14.29 -1.66 -21.71
N PRO A 218 15.20 -2.62 -22.02
CA PRO A 218 15.47 -3.04 -23.38
C PRO A 218 14.43 -4.01 -23.96
N GLY A 219 13.58 -4.61 -23.09
CA GLY A 219 12.61 -5.62 -23.49
C GLY A 219 11.21 -5.06 -23.71
N VAL A 220 10.51 -5.64 -24.68
CA VAL A 220 9.09 -5.39 -24.97
C VAL A 220 8.34 -6.71 -24.99
N LEU A 221 7.24 -6.80 -24.22
CA LEU A 221 6.31 -7.93 -24.31
C LEU A 221 5.10 -7.54 -25.17
N ALA A 222 4.78 -8.37 -26.16
CA ALA A 222 3.53 -8.30 -26.93
C ALA A 222 2.51 -9.25 -26.28
N VAL A 223 1.39 -8.72 -25.78
CA VAL A 223 0.43 -9.48 -25.00
C VAL A 223 -1.02 -9.21 -25.41
N GLN A 224 -1.92 -10.14 -25.15
CA GLN A 224 -3.35 -9.95 -25.40
C GLN A 224 -3.99 -9.14 -24.27
N HIS A 225 -3.61 -9.42 -23.01
CA HIS A 225 -4.16 -8.77 -21.83
C HIS A 225 -3.07 -8.11 -21.00
N VAL A 226 -3.37 -6.95 -20.39
CA VAL A 226 -2.48 -6.26 -19.46
C VAL A 226 -3.21 -6.06 -18.13
N VAL A 227 -2.57 -6.45 -17.04
CA VAL A 227 -3.03 -6.19 -15.67
C VAL A 227 -2.07 -5.23 -14.99
N ILE A 228 -2.55 -4.04 -14.63
CA ILE A 228 -1.76 -3.01 -13.91
C ILE A 228 -2.07 -3.14 -12.42
N ALA A 229 -1.22 -3.85 -11.69
CA ALA A 229 -1.32 -4.15 -10.26
C ALA A 229 -0.29 -3.35 -9.43
N THR A 230 -0.11 -2.08 -9.77
CA THR A 230 0.94 -1.20 -9.21
C THR A 230 0.44 -0.29 -8.09
N ASN A 231 -0.62 -0.64 -7.40
CA ASN A 231 -1.35 0.11 -6.39
C ASN A 231 -2.05 1.36 -6.96
N LEU A 232 -1.33 2.31 -7.59
CA LEU A 232 -1.92 3.26 -8.52
C LEU A 232 -1.47 2.91 -9.94
N PRO A 233 -2.37 2.96 -10.94
CA PRO A 233 -2.00 2.67 -12.32
C PRO A 233 -0.93 3.60 -12.86
N ILE A 234 0.19 3.05 -13.33
CA ILE A 234 1.34 3.79 -13.87
C ILE A 234 1.18 4.15 -15.35
N ALA A 235 0.21 3.57 -16.01
CA ALA A 235 -0.06 3.75 -17.42
C ALA A 235 -1.52 3.37 -17.73
N GLY A 236 -2.02 3.85 -18.87
CA GLY A 236 -3.37 3.57 -19.34
C GLY A 236 -4.08 4.84 -19.77
N PRO A 237 -5.23 4.71 -20.46
CA PRO A 237 -5.97 5.84 -20.99
C PRO A 237 -6.77 6.64 -19.95
N VAL A 238 -6.78 6.21 -18.68
CA VAL A 238 -7.58 6.85 -17.62
C VAL A 238 -6.68 7.28 -16.48
N ALA A 239 -6.58 8.58 -16.28
CA ALA A 239 -6.03 9.14 -15.05
C ALA A 239 -7.05 8.93 -13.91
N TYR A 240 -6.60 8.35 -12.80
CA TYR A 240 -7.39 8.27 -11.54
C TYR A 240 -7.27 9.55 -10.73
N ASP A 241 -6.98 10.64 -11.41
CA ASP A 241 -6.84 11.98 -10.89
C ASP A 241 -8.13 12.44 -10.22
N GLY A 242 -8.03 12.85 -8.96
CA GLY A 242 -9.19 13.27 -8.16
C GLY A 242 -10.12 12.14 -7.70
N ARG A 243 -9.97 10.89 -8.17
CA ARG A 243 -10.80 9.75 -7.75
C ARG A 243 -10.18 8.94 -6.61
N THR A 244 -8.87 9.03 -6.48
CA THR A 244 -8.10 8.42 -5.38
C THR A 244 -7.22 9.47 -4.73
N GLN A 245 -6.97 9.31 -3.43
CA GLN A 245 -6.05 10.14 -2.67
C GLN A 245 -4.92 9.29 -2.09
N PRO A 246 -3.64 9.66 -2.34
CA PRO A 246 -2.52 8.98 -1.72
C PRO A 246 -2.49 9.26 -0.23
N ARG A 247 -2.45 8.20 0.55
CA ARG A 247 -2.42 8.22 2.02
C ARG A 247 -1.25 7.40 2.51
N CYS A 248 -0.52 7.97 3.42
CA CYS A 248 0.59 7.29 4.08
C CYS A 248 0.23 6.97 5.53
N HIS A 249 0.77 5.89 6.05
CA HIS A 249 0.84 5.62 7.48
C HIS A 249 2.22 5.16 7.85
N ILE A 250 2.58 5.41 9.09
CA ILE A 250 3.80 4.88 9.66
C ILE A 250 3.49 3.69 10.56
N ALA A 251 4.42 2.75 10.60
CA ALA A 251 4.37 1.61 11.50
C ALA A 251 5.70 1.46 12.24
N MET A 252 5.62 0.93 13.45
CA MET A 252 6.76 0.55 14.26
C MET A 252 6.58 -0.87 14.79
N ALA A 253 7.69 -1.56 14.98
CA ALA A 253 7.68 -2.88 15.63
C ALA A 253 8.60 -2.85 16.84
N PHE A 254 8.05 -3.27 17.99
CA PHE A 254 8.73 -3.24 19.28
C PHE A 254 9.02 -4.65 19.76
N ARG A 255 10.17 -4.85 20.43
CA ARG A 255 10.43 -6.07 21.20
C ARG A 255 9.44 -6.15 22.35
N ILE A 256 9.00 -7.36 22.66
CA ILE A 256 8.17 -7.61 23.83
C ILE A 256 8.79 -8.68 24.73
N ALA A 257 8.56 -8.56 26.02
CA ALA A 257 8.94 -9.59 26.96
C ALA A 257 8.13 -10.88 26.73
N ARG A 258 8.73 -12.01 27.06
CA ARG A 258 8.04 -13.31 26.98
C ARG A 258 6.81 -13.29 27.91
N GLY A 259 5.63 -13.55 27.33
CA GLY A 259 4.35 -13.51 28.06
C GLY A 259 3.61 -12.17 28.00
N ALA A 260 4.20 -11.09 27.51
CA ALA A 260 3.55 -9.78 27.34
C ALA A 260 2.84 -9.62 25.98
N SER A 261 2.30 -10.72 25.40
CA SER A 261 1.65 -10.68 24.09
C SER A 261 0.19 -10.28 24.18
N ILE A 262 -0.31 -9.53 23.19
CA ILE A 262 -1.73 -9.34 22.95
C ILE A 262 -2.27 -10.49 22.08
N ASN A 263 -3.50 -10.93 22.36
CA ASN A 263 -4.11 -12.01 21.57
C ASN A 263 -5.23 -11.45 20.67
N GLY A 264 -4.89 -11.12 19.46
CA GLY A 264 -5.80 -10.58 18.45
C GLY A 264 -5.17 -9.51 17.58
N MET A 265 -5.96 -9.01 16.65
CA MET A 265 -5.64 -7.89 15.77
C MET A 265 -6.57 -6.73 16.08
N PHE A 266 -6.04 -5.58 16.42
CA PHE A 266 -6.80 -4.46 16.96
C PHE A 266 -6.70 -3.23 16.06
N ILE A 267 -7.79 -2.45 15.98
CA ILE A 267 -7.82 -1.12 15.40
C ILE A 267 -8.83 -0.25 16.15
N SER A 268 -8.42 0.97 16.55
CA SER A 268 -9.37 1.92 17.13
C SER A 268 -10.15 2.66 16.06
N ILE A 269 -11.37 3.08 16.40
CA ILE A 269 -12.12 4.07 15.61
C ILE A 269 -11.81 5.50 16.08
N ASP A 270 -11.13 5.64 17.22
CA ASP A 270 -10.81 6.94 17.83
C ASP A 270 -9.82 7.74 16.97
N GLU A 271 -9.82 9.06 17.15
CA GLU A 271 -8.82 9.95 16.59
C GLU A 271 -7.88 10.45 17.71
N PRO A 272 -6.60 10.16 17.61
CA PRO A 272 -5.86 9.47 16.53
C PRO A 272 -6.06 7.96 16.52
N THR A 273 -6.30 7.38 15.34
CA THR A 273 -6.46 5.93 15.15
C THR A 273 -5.15 5.19 15.40
N HIS A 274 -5.20 4.10 16.17
CA HIS A 274 -4.07 3.18 16.35
C HIS A 274 -4.47 1.75 16.02
N SER A 275 -3.55 1.00 15.45
CA SER A 275 -3.75 -0.42 15.15
C SER A 275 -2.60 -1.24 15.72
N LEU A 276 -2.92 -2.40 16.29
CA LEU A 276 -1.98 -3.28 16.97
C LEU A 276 -2.14 -4.72 16.50
N ARG A 277 -1.05 -5.45 16.38
CA ARG A 277 -1.02 -6.91 16.26
C ARG A 277 0.34 -7.47 16.67
N MET A 278 0.38 -8.75 16.94
CA MET A 278 1.62 -9.47 17.09
C MET A 278 2.27 -9.81 15.75
N GLY A 279 3.57 -9.95 15.74
CA GLY A 279 4.38 -10.45 14.65
C GLY A 279 5.66 -11.05 15.19
N ARG A 280 6.58 -11.38 14.31
CA ARG A 280 7.90 -11.88 14.68
C ARG A 280 8.96 -11.55 13.64
N ASP A 281 10.20 -11.53 14.07
CA ASP A 281 11.36 -11.61 13.20
C ASP A 281 12.31 -12.73 13.69
N ARG A 282 13.55 -12.75 13.20
CA ARG A 282 14.52 -13.78 13.59
C ARG A 282 14.90 -13.74 15.06
N ASP A 283 14.80 -12.58 15.68
CA ASP A 283 15.21 -12.34 17.08
C ASP A 283 14.06 -12.53 18.07
N GLY A 284 12.84 -12.84 17.60
CA GLY A 284 11.71 -13.18 18.45
C GLY A 284 10.42 -12.42 18.15
N PRO A 285 9.46 -12.42 19.12
CA PRO A 285 8.17 -11.78 18.95
C PRO A 285 8.27 -10.26 18.91
N LEU A 286 7.38 -9.66 18.12
CA LEU A 286 7.25 -8.22 17.94
C LEU A 286 5.81 -7.78 18.17
N LEU A 287 5.62 -6.63 18.80
CA LEU A 287 4.37 -5.87 18.71
C LEU A 287 4.48 -4.92 17.53
N VAL A 288 3.63 -5.08 16.52
CA VAL A 288 3.51 -4.18 15.38
C VAL A 288 2.40 -3.19 15.62
N ALA A 289 2.74 -1.91 15.59
CA ALA A 289 1.82 -0.79 15.79
C ALA A 289 1.77 0.10 14.56
N LEU A 290 0.59 0.64 14.25
CA LEU A 290 0.33 1.57 13.16
C LEU A 290 -0.26 2.87 13.70
N ALA A 291 0.21 3.99 13.19
CA ALA A 291 -0.30 5.33 13.49
C ALA A 291 -1.39 5.77 12.50
N PRO A 292 -2.10 6.89 12.79
CA PRO A 292 -3.10 7.46 11.89
C PRO A 292 -2.58 7.73 10.49
N LYS A 293 -3.47 7.62 9.51
CA LYS A 293 -3.22 8.02 8.12
C LYS A 293 -2.95 9.53 8.01
N PHE A 294 -2.11 9.91 7.07
CA PHE A 294 -1.90 11.29 6.65
C PHE A 294 -1.76 11.39 5.14
N ASN A 295 -1.95 12.58 4.58
CA ASN A 295 -1.81 12.79 3.14
C ASN A 295 -0.33 12.71 2.75
N THR A 296 0.01 11.85 1.78
CA THR A 296 1.36 11.71 1.26
C THR A 296 1.86 13.06 0.75
N GLY A 297 3.07 13.42 1.12
CA GLY A 297 3.71 14.66 0.68
C GLY A 297 3.10 15.97 1.20
N GLN A 298 2.13 15.91 2.11
CA GLN A 298 1.51 17.11 2.72
C GLN A 298 1.87 17.30 4.20
N ASP A 299 2.58 16.34 4.79
CA ASP A 299 3.07 16.42 6.15
C ASP A 299 4.51 16.93 6.19
N GLY A 300 4.71 18.09 6.77
CA GLY A 300 6.05 18.69 6.89
C GLY A 300 6.98 18.01 7.90
N ASN A 301 6.45 17.11 8.75
CA ASN A 301 7.24 16.46 9.80
C ASN A 301 6.81 15.01 10.10
N VAL A 302 7.02 14.14 9.15
CA VAL A 302 6.72 12.69 9.30
C VAL A 302 7.51 12.07 10.45
N ALA A 303 8.71 12.59 10.75
CA ALA A 303 9.53 12.12 11.87
C ALA A 303 8.82 12.28 13.23
N ALA A 304 8.07 13.36 13.43
CA ALA A 304 7.31 13.58 14.67
C ALA A 304 6.25 12.49 14.89
N ARG A 305 5.64 11.98 13.83
CA ARG A 305 4.63 10.89 13.92
C ARG A 305 5.20 9.59 14.51
N PHE A 306 6.46 9.28 14.21
CA PHE A 306 7.14 8.12 14.82
C PHE A 306 7.34 8.33 16.33
N VAL A 307 7.73 9.54 16.74
CA VAL A 307 7.89 9.90 18.14
C VAL A 307 6.54 9.83 18.89
N ASP A 308 5.48 10.32 18.27
CA ASP A 308 4.14 10.29 18.86
C ASP A 308 3.60 8.85 18.97
N LEU A 309 3.81 8.00 17.96
CA LEU A 309 3.44 6.59 18.00
C LEU A 309 4.21 5.85 19.11
N GLU A 310 5.53 6.05 19.22
CA GLU A 310 6.32 5.43 20.27
C GLU A 310 5.85 5.88 21.65
N ARG A 311 5.58 7.18 21.85
CA ARG A 311 5.06 7.73 23.12
C ARG A 311 3.74 7.05 23.46
N TRP A 312 2.79 6.97 22.52
CA TRP A 312 1.49 6.34 22.75
C TRP A 312 1.64 4.86 23.13
N ILE A 313 2.51 4.12 22.42
CA ILE A 313 2.76 2.71 22.69
C ILE A 313 3.30 2.53 24.11
N ARG A 314 4.31 3.29 24.53
CA ARG A 314 4.93 3.19 25.86
C ARG A 314 4.00 3.60 27.00
N GLN A 315 3.03 4.45 26.74
CA GLN A 315 1.99 4.84 27.71
C GLN A 315 0.94 3.74 27.93
N ASN A 316 0.67 2.93 26.92
CA ASN A 316 -0.44 1.97 26.94
C ASN A 316 0.01 0.50 27.03
N LEU A 317 1.24 0.19 26.70
CA LEU A 317 1.74 -1.17 26.55
C LEU A 317 3.16 -1.31 27.12
N SER A 318 3.42 -2.44 27.77
CA SER A 318 4.77 -2.76 28.22
C SER A 318 5.59 -3.34 27.04
N VAL A 319 6.45 -2.52 26.46
CA VAL A 319 7.31 -2.88 25.33
C VAL A 319 8.78 -2.57 25.63
N GLY A 320 9.66 -3.31 24.97
CA GLY A 320 11.10 -3.06 24.97
C GLY A 320 11.49 -1.99 23.93
N GLU A 321 12.64 -2.19 23.31
CA GLU A 321 13.14 -1.29 22.27
C GLU A 321 12.30 -1.33 20.99
N ALA A 322 12.25 -0.21 20.25
CA ALA A 322 11.75 -0.18 18.90
C ALA A 322 12.79 -0.86 17.99
N ALA A 323 12.43 -2.01 17.43
CA ALA A 323 13.34 -2.78 16.57
C ALA A 323 13.29 -2.28 15.12
N TRP A 324 12.10 -1.91 14.63
CA TRP A 324 11.86 -1.53 13.25
C TRP A 324 10.90 -0.34 13.14
N ARG A 325 11.07 0.47 12.07
CA ARG A 325 10.13 1.51 11.68
C ARG A 325 10.04 1.62 10.17
N TRP A 326 8.86 1.92 9.65
CA TRP A 326 8.66 2.11 8.21
C TRP A 326 7.40 2.93 7.93
N ALA A 327 7.35 3.52 6.75
CA ALA A 327 6.13 4.09 6.21
C ALA A 327 5.56 3.18 5.10
N ASN A 328 4.25 3.23 4.89
CA ASN A 328 3.58 2.53 3.81
C ASN A 328 2.52 3.46 3.20
N GLU A 329 2.38 3.41 1.88
CA GLU A 329 1.42 4.23 1.14
C GLU A 329 0.31 3.37 0.58
N ASP A 330 -0.92 3.86 0.64
CA ASP A 330 -2.09 3.30 -0.02
C ASP A 330 -2.95 4.42 -0.61
N TYR A 331 -4.01 4.05 -1.31
CA TYR A 331 -4.93 5.00 -1.95
C TYR A 331 -6.32 4.83 -1.37
N ASP A 332 -6.88 5.94 -0.88
CA ASP A 332 -8.28 6.00 -0.47
C ASP A 332 -9.15 6.39 -1.66
N THR A 333 -10.33 5.78 -1.75
CA THR A 333 -11.42 6.19 -2.65
C THR A 333 -12.49 6.92 -1.87
N ALA A 334 -13.20 7.86 -2.50
CA ALA A 334 -14.20 8.67 -1.80
C ALA A 334 -15.40 7.86 -1.28
N ASP A 335 -15.70 6.73 -1.94
CA ASP A 335 -16.78 5.81 -1.58
C ASP A 335 -16.33 4.60 -0.74
N ARG A 336 -15.03 4.53 -0.40
CA ARG A 336 -14.36 3.44 0.31
C ARG A 336 -14.42 2.08 -0.39
N VAL A 337 -14.78 2.03 -1.68
CA VAL A 337 -14.78 0.81 -2.49
C VAL A 337 -13.64 0.87 -3.51
N PRO A 338 -12.81 -0.17 -3.65
CA PRO A 338 -11.76 -0.22 -4.64
C PRO A 338 -12.25 -0.10 -6.09
N PHE A 339 -11.37 0.32 -7.00
CA PHE A 339 -11.59 0.27 -8.44
C PHE A 339 -10.86 -0.94 -9.02
N VAL A 340 -11.61 -1.91 -9.60
CA VAL A 340 -11.06 -3.16 -10.14
C VAL A 340 -11.73 -3.52 -11.45
N GLY A 341 -10.94 -3.81 -12.49
CA GLY A 341 -11.44 -4.23 -13.79
C GLY A 341 -11.00 -3.34 -14.94
N GLN A 342 -11.73 -3.31 -16.02
CA GLN A 342 -11.42 -2.50 -17.20
C GLN A 342 -11.75 -1.03 -16.97
N PRO A 343 -10.77 -0.10 -17.06
CA PRO A 343 -10.98 1.31 -16.72
C PRO A 343 -11.82 2.08 -17.75
N SER A 344 -12.02 1.55 -18.94
CA SER A 344 -12.93 2.08 -19.94
C SER A 344 -13.23 1.05 -21.03
N LYS A 345 -14.34 1.21 -21.74
CA LYS A 345 -14.68 0.39 -22.92
C LYS A 345 -13.67 0.53 -24.07
N LYS A 346 -12.93 1.66 -24.11
CA LYS A 346 -11.89 1.92 -25.14
C LYS A 346 -10.56 1.22 -24.81
N ALA A 347 -10.38 0.76 -23.57
CA ALA A 347 -9.19 0.07 -23.10
C ALA A 347 -9.50 -1.42 -22.91
N SER A 348 -10.04 -2.06 -23.94
CA SER A 348 -10.32 -3.51 -23.91
C SER A 348 -9.06 -4.29 -23.57
N ASN A 349 -9.20 -5.31 -22.75
CA ASN A 349 -8.12 -6.20 -22.32
C ASN A 349 -7.02 -5.51 -21.48
N LEU A 350 -7.30 -4.32 -20.93
CA LEU A 350 -6.46 -3.67 -19.92
C LEU A 350 -7.27 -3.62 -18.63
N TYR A 351 -6.66 -4.10 -17.55
CA TYR A 351 -7.28 -4.21 -16.24
C TYR A 351 -6.44 -3.46 -15.20
N ILE A 352 -7.10 -2.90 -14.21
CA ILE A 352 -6.47 -2.19 -13.10
C ILE A 352 -7.03 -2.64 -11.78
N ALA A 353 -6.28 -2.39 -10.70
CA ALA A 353 -6.76 -2.50 -9.33
C ALA A 353 -6.10 -1.43 -8.45
N THR A 354 -6.92 -0.60 -7.78
CA THR A 354 -6.47 0.52 -6.95
C THR A 354 -7.50 0.94 -5.91
N GLY A 355 -7.08 1.77 -4.93
CA GLY A 355 -8.00 2.37 -3.97
C GLY A 355 -8.44 1.43 -2.85
N PHE A 356 -7.52 0.69 -2.26
CA PHE A 356 -7.83 -0.34 -1.26
C PHE A 356 -8.08 0.19 0.16
N ASN A 357 -7.94 1.49 0.40
CA ASN A 357 -8.29 2.17 1.66
C ASN A 357 -7.56 1.62 2.91
N GLY A 358 -6.39 1.00 2.75
CA GLY A 358 -5.63 0.33 3.82
C GLY A 358 -6.01 -1.14 4.04
N TRP A 359 -6.95 -1.69 3.28
CA TRP A 359 -7.46 -3.07 3.41
C TRP A 359 -7.12 -3.95 2.21
N GLY A 360 -5.92 -3.78 1.68
CA GLY A 360 -5.48 -4.40 0.42
C GLY A 360 -5.14 -5.89 0.52
N ILE A 361 -5.18 -6.56 1.67
CA ILE A 361 -4.92 -8.00 1.75
C ILE A 361 -6.13 -8.78 1.22
N SER A 362 -7.28 -8.67 1.85
CA SER A 362 -8.51 -9.35 1.40
C SER A 362 -9.06 -8.75 0.11
N ASN A 363 -9.22 -7.41 0.04
CA ASN A 363 -9.68 -6.74 -1.18
C ASN A 363 -8.74 -6.96 -2.37
N GLY A 364 -7.43 -7.00 -2.17
CA GLY A 364 -6.46 -7.22 -3.25
C GLY A 364 -6.50 -8.65 -3.78
N THR A 365 -6.73 -9.63 -2.89
CA THR A 365 -6.94 -11.03 -3.31
C THR A 365 -8.26 -11.16 -4.08
N ALA A 366 -9.36 -10.58 -3.56
CA ALA A 366 -10.66 -10.54 -4.25
C ALA A 366 -10.55 -9.83 -5.62
N ALA A 367 -9.77 -8.74 -5.70
CA ALA A 367 -9.48 -8.05 -6.95
C ALA A 367 -8.73 -8.95 -7.94
N GLY A 368 -7.72 -9.69 -7.46
CA GLY A 368 -6.97 -10.63 -8.29
C GLY A 368 -7.85 -11.74 -8.84
N ILE A 369 -8.76 -12.29 -8.04
CA ILE A 369 -9.77 -13.28 -8.47
C ILE A 369 -10.68 -12.66 -9.53
N SER A 370 -11.24 -11.48 -9.24
CA SER A 370 -12.17 -10.80 -10.17
C SER A 370 -11.53 -10.50 -11.53
N ILE A 371 -10.26 -10.06 -11.56
CA ILE A 371 -9.54 -9.82 -12.82
C ILE A 371 -9.27 -11.13 -13.57
N ALA A 372 -8.88 -12.19 -12.85
CA ALA A 372 -8.67 -13.49 -13.47
C ALA A 372 -9.96 -14.05 -14.09
N ASP A 373 -11.11 -13.90 -13.39
CA ASP A 373 -12.41 -14.32 -13.91
C ASP A 373 -12.81 -13.49 -15.14
N GLN A 374 -12.62 -12.16 -15.12
CA GLN A 374 -12.90 -11.31 -16.28
C GLN A 374 -12.05 -11.69 -17.50
N ILE A 375 -10.77 -12.03 -17.32
CA ILE A 375 -9.89 -12.48 -18.43
C ILE A 375 -10.33 -13.84 -18.97
N ARG A 376 -10.81 -14.72 -18.11
CA ARG A 376 -11.30 -16.07 -18.46
C ARG A 376 -12.76 -16.08 -18.88
N GLU A 377 -13.43 -14.93 -18.91
CA GLU A 377 -14.86 -14.78 -19.19
C GLU A 377 -15.74 -15.63 -18.26
N GLN A 378 -15.33 -15.76 -16.99
CA GLN A 378 -16.08 -16.49 -15.98
C GLN A 378 -17.01 -15.53 -15.20
N PRO A 379 -18.20 -16.00 -14.81
CA PRO A 379 -19.10 -15.21 -13.96
C PRO A 379 -18.46 -14.84 -12.63
N ASN A 380 -18.64 -13.58 -12.19
CA ASN A 380 -18.20 -13.12 -10.90
C ASN A 380 -19.26 -12.19 -10.29
N SER A 381 -19.87 -12.61 -9.17
CA SER A 381 -21.03 -11.97 -8.55
C SER A 381 -20.72 -10.58 -8.01
N TRP A 382 -19.46 -10.29 -7.66
CA TRP A 382 -19.05 -9.01 -7.07
C TRP A 382 -18.28 -8.10 -8.04
N ALA A 383 -17.96 -8.52 -9.25
CA ALA A 383 -17.16 -7.68 -10.16
C ALA A 383 -17.78 -6.30 -10.39
N SER A 384 -19.12 -6.22 -10.46
CA SER A 384 -19.83 -4.98 -10.74
C SER A 384 -19.71 -3.91 -9.64
N ILE A 385 -19.50 -4.28 -8.39
CA ILE A 385 -19.34 -3.29 -7.32
C ILE A 385 -18.00 -2.57 -7.37
N TYR A 386 -17.02 -3.22 -7.95
CA TYR A 386 -15.66 -2.68 -8.10
C TYR A 386 -15.43 -1.97 -9.44
N ASP A 387 -16.44 -1.89 -10.33
CA ASP A 387 -16.32 -1.32 -11.67
C ASP A 387 -15.57 0.03 -11.65
N PRO A 388 -14.42 0.14 -12.34
CA PRO A 388 -13.65 1.37 -12.37
C PRO A 388 -14.37 2.52 -13.06
N THR A 389 -15.42 2.22 -13.85
CA THR A 389 -16.22 3.23 -14.57
C THR A 389 -17.40 3.74 -13.75
N ARG A 390 -17.68 3.15 -12.56
CA ARG A 390 -18.78 3.57 -11.70
C ARG A 390 -18.68 5.05 -11.33
N ARG A 391 -19.82 5.71 -11.15
CA ARG A 391 -19.87 7.05 -10.59
C ARG A 391 -19.40 7.00 -9.14
N SER A 392 -18.33 7.71 -8.83
CA SER A 392 -17.88 7.95 -7.47
C SER A 392 -18.50 9.27 -6.96
N PRO A 393 -18.74 9.44 -5.65
CA PRO A 393 -18.98 10.76 -5.07
C PRO A 393 -17.92 11.77 -5.51
N LYS A 394 -18.16 13.08 -5.32
CA LYS A 394 -17.17 14.12 -5.63
C LYS A 394 -15.82 13.69 -5.11
N GLY A 395 -14.83 13.63 -6.00
CA GLY A 395 -13.49 13.20 -5.68
C GLY A 395 -12.80 14.09 -4.65
N PHE A 396 -11.64 13.70 -4.24
CA PHE A 396 -10.82 14.48 -3.34
C PHE A 396 -10.38 15.78 -4.00
N ASN A 397 -10.42 16.89 -3.24
CA ASN A 397 -9.72 18.10 -3.65
C ASN A 397 -8.23 17.78 -3.69
N GLN A 398 -7.65 17.79 -4.87
CA GLN A 398 -6.21 17.66 -5.01
C GLN A 398 -5.57 18.85 -4.30
N GLY A 399 -4.80 18.56 -3.27
CA GLY A 399 -4.05 19.56 -2.55
C GLY A 399 -3.13 20.29 -3.53
N GLY A 400 -3.37 21.57 -3.72
CA GLY A 400 -2.43 22.43 -4.43
C GLY A 400 -1.06 22.41 -3.75
N ASP A 401 -0.12 23.08 -4.37
CA ASP A 401 1.25 23.32 -3.89
C ASP A 401 1.27 23.81 -2.42
N THR A 402 1.29 22.90 -1.45
CA THR A 402 1.07 23.18 -0.01
C THR A 402 2.37 23.35 0.76
N GLN A 403 3.52 23.27 0.09
CA GLN A 403 4.79 23.36 0.82
C GLN A 403 5.37 24.77 0.88
N SER A 404 5.67 25.16 2.12
CA SER A 404 6.62 26.24 2.40
C SER A 404 7.99 25.89 1.79
N SER A 405 8.43 26.65 0.80
CA SER A 405 9.80 26.59 0.31
C SER A 405 10.76 26.92 1.46
N VAL A 406 11.89 26.21 1.51
CA VAL A 406 12.99 26.57 2.41
C VAL A 406 13.66 27.82 1.87
N ALA A 407 13.98 28.80 2.72
CA ALA A 407 14.47 30.11 2.32
C ALA A 407 15.76 30.01 1.46
N ASP A 408 16.70 29.16 1.86
CA ASP A 408 17.94 28.92 1.13
C ASP A 408 18.58 27.55 1.50
N ILE A 409 19.71 27.24 0.86
CA ILE A 409 20.43 25.97 1.03
C ILE A 409 21.01 25.86 2.45
N GLU A 410 21.42 26.97 3.06
CA GLU A 410 22.04 27.04 4.38
C GLU A 410 21.07 26.56 5.46
N ALA A 411 19.78 26.81 5.28
CA ALA A 411 18.74 26.39 6.22
C ALA A 411 18.50 24.87 6.23
N ILE A 412 18.99 24.12 5.22
CA ILE A 412 18.87 22.66 5.17
C ILE A 412 19.98 22.03 6.02
N PRO A 413 19.67 21.25 7.07
CA PRO A 413 20.68 20.54 7.86
C PRO A 413 21.35 19.40 7.09
N ALA A 414 22.51 18.93 7.55
CA ALA A 414 23.12 17.71 7.04
C ALA A 414 22.15 16.52 7.18
N GLY A 415 22.02 15.70 6.13
CA GLY A 415 21.05 14.61 6.05
C GLY A 415 19.59 15.05 5.79
N GLY A 416 19.32 16.36 5.77
CA GLY A 416 18.00 16.94 5.50
C GLY A 416 17.78 17.30 4.03
N GLY A 417 16.55 17.68 3.70
CA GLY A 417 16.16 18.16 2.38
C GLY A 417 15.03 19.17 2.43
N GLY A 418 14.83 19.89 1.32
CA GLY A 418 13.76 20.86 1.17
C GLY A 418 13.66 21.38 -0.25
N VAL A 419 12.54 21.99 -0.59
CA VAL A 419 12.34 22.63 -1.89
C VAL A 419 12.73 24.09 -1.80
N ILE A 420 13.56 24.54 -2.73
CA ILE A 420 14.03 25.93 -2.83
C ILE A 420 13.48 26.55 -4.11
N GLU A 421 12.92 27.74 -4.00
CA GLU A 421 12.46 28.50 -5.15
C GLU A 421 13.52 29.52 -5.61
N ARG A 422 13.82 29.51 -6.89
CA ARG A 422 14.72 30.47 -7.54
C ARG A 422 14.10 30.96 -8.83
N GLY A 423 13.45 32.11 -8.76
CA GLY A 423 12.64 32.65 -9.85
C GLY A 423 11.50 31.69 -10.21
N LYS A 424 11.48 31.20 -11.46
CA LYS A 424 10.48 30.23 -11.91
C LYS A 424 10.88 28.76 -11.69
N GLN A 425 12.07 28.51 -11.14
CA GLN A 425 12.55 27.15 -10.91
C GLN A 425 12.36 26.73 -9.46
N LYS A 426 11.81 25.54 -9.27
CA LYS A 426 11.77 24.84 -8.01
C LYS A 426 12.80 23.70 -8.01
N LEU A 427 13.69 23.72 -7.02
CA LEU A 427 14.75 22.72 -6.85
C LEU A 427 14.50 21.90 -5.59
N ALA A 428 14.50 20.58 -5.75
CA ALA A 428 14.54 19.64 -4.62
C ALA A 428 16.00 19.47 -4.20
N VAL A 429 16.37 20.08 -3.07
CA VAL A 429 17.75 20.11 -2.57
C VAL A 429 17.85 19.28 -1.30
N TRP A 430 18.81 18.36 -1.24
CA TRP A 430 19.16 17.64 -0.02
C TRP A 430 20.65 17.77 0.25
N LYS A 431 21.03 17.72 1.53
CA LYS A 431 22.43 17.67 1.94
C LYS A 431 22.78 16.25 2.38
N ASP A 432 23.90 15.74 1.92
CA ASP A 432 24.45 14.49 2.45
C ASP A 432 24.92 14.64 3.91
N MET A 433 25.36 13.56 4.53
CA MET A 433 25.80 13.59 5.93
C MET A 433 27.04 14.46 6.16
N ASN A 434 27.79 14.81 5.12
CA ASN A 434 28.93 15.72 5.16
C ASN A 434 28.51 17.18 4.89
N GLY A 435 27.22 17.44 4.73
CA GLY A 435 26.67 18.78 4.46
C GLY A 435 26.80 19.23 2.99
N LYS A 436 27.24 18.37 2.07
CA LYS A 436 27.34 18.70 0.65
C LYS A 436 25.94 18.70 0.02
N PRO A 437 25.54 19.80 -0.63
CA PRO A 437 24.23 19.90 -1.23
C PRO A 437 24.17 19.24 -2.61
N HIS A 438 23.02 18.59 -2.90
CA HIS A 438 22.68 17.97 -4.17
C HIS A 438 21.32 18.49 -4.62
N ALA A 439 21.14 18.76 -5.89
CA ALA A 439 19.90 19.34 -6.42
C ALA A 439 19.30 18.49 -7.54
N LEU A 440 17.99 18.35 -7.49
CA LEU A 440 17.15 17.71 -8.48
C LEU A 440 16.05 18.68 -8.93
N SER A 441 15.37 18.38 -10.02
CA SER A 441 14.10 19.02 -10.35
C SER A 441 13.08 18.70 -9.25
N ALA A 442 12.41 19.71 -8.71
CA ALA A 442 11.31 19.48 -7.78
C ALA A 442 9.99 19.11 -8.50
N SER A 443 9.97 19.08 -9.82
CA SER A 443 8.79 18.72 -10.61
C SER A 443 8.70 17.20 -10.75
N CYS A 444 7.63 16.62 -10.20
CA CYS A 444 7.31 15.20 -10.32
C CYS A 444 7.16 14.81 -11.80
N THR A 445 7.83 13.73 -12.20
CA THR A 445 7.86 13.26 -13.59
C THR A 445 6.56 12.59 -14.06
N HIS A 446 5.57 12.45 -13.17
CA HIS A 446 4.23 12.00 -13.56
C HIS A 446 3.42 13.12 -14.21
N LEU A 447 3.00 14.15 -13.47
CA LEU A 447 2.16 15.26 -13.95
C LEU A 447 2.66 16.65 -13.51
N GLY A 448 3.91 16.78 -13.10
CA GLY A 448 4.54 18.07 -12.84
C GLY A 448 4.32 18.69 -11.45
N CYS A 449 3.59 18.05 -10.54
CA CYS A 449 3.42 18.56 -9.17
C CYS A 449 4.76 18.71 -8.46
N THR A 450 4.86 19.69 -7.54
CA THR A 450 6.06 19.88 -6.72
C THR A 450 6.19 18.74 -5.70
N VAL A 451 7.31 18.04 -5.68
CA VAL A 451 7.62 17.03 -4.67
C VAL A 451 8.01 17.68 -3.35
N THR A 452 7.86 16.95 -2.23
CA THR A 452 8.14 17.42 -0.88
C THR A 452 9.13 16.49 -0.19
N TRP A 453 9.89 17.01 0.79
CA TRP A 453 10.85 16.21 1.54
C TRP A 453 10.19 15.47 2.69
N ASN A 454 10.35 14.15 2.72
CA ASN A 454 9.99 13.30 3.85
C ASN A 454 11.21 13.12 4.75
N ASN A 455 11.19 13.75 5.91
CA ASN A 455 12.32 13.78 6.83
C ASN A 455 12.54 12.46 7.60
N ALA A 456 11.59 11.53 7.59
CA ALA A 456 11.69 10.23 8.23
C ALA A 456 12.23 9.13 7.31
N GLU A 457 11.70 9.06 6.08
CA GLU A 457 12.09 8.04 5.08
C GLU A 457 13.25 8.55 4.19
N ARG A 458 13.56 9.84 4.24
CA ARG A 458 14.55 10.54 3.40
C ARG A 458 14.24 10.34 1.92
N THR A 459 13.01 10.69 1.54
CA THR A 459 12.48 10.57 0.19
C THR A 459 11.89 11.88 -0.29
N TRP A 460 11.68 11.99 -1.61
CA TRP A 460 10.88 13.02 -2.23
C TRP A 460 9.51 12.45 -2.57
N ASP A 461 8.47 12.96 -1.91
CA ASP A 461 7.11 12.44 -2.02
C ASP A 461 6.23 13.43 -2.79
N CYS A 462 5.45 12.93 -3.74
CA CYS A 462 4.56 13.76 -4.54
C CYS A 462 3.16 13.83 -3.89
N PRO A 463 2.66 15.03 -3.52
CA PRO A 463 1.38 15.16 -2.83
C PRO A 463 0.17 14.86 -3.73
N CYS A 464 0.31 14.95 -5.05
CA CYS A 464 -0.81 14.78 -5.97
C CYS A 464 -1.20 13.31 -6.13
N HIS A 465 -0.23 12.43 -6.41
CA HIS A 465 -0.51 11.03 -6.74
C HIS A 465 0.45 10.04 -6.05
N GLY A 466 1.17 10.46 -5.01
CA GLY A 466 1.97 9.57 -4.18
C GLY A 466 3.25 9.02 -4.83
N SER A 467 3.73 9.58 -5.94
CA SER A 467 5.05 9.16 -6.45
C SER A 467 6.13 9.44 -5.43
N MET A 468 6.98 8.46 -5.14
CA MET A 468 8.09 8.58 -4.19
C MET A 468 9.41 8.37 -4.91
N PHE A 469 10.39 9.23 -4.59
CA PHE A 469 11.73 9.18 -5.15
C PHE A 469 12.77 9.15 -4.03
N SER A 470 13.87 8.45 -4.27
CA SER A 470 15.04 8.46 -3.37
C SER A 470 15.77 9.80 -3.40
N VAL A 471 16.73 9.97 -2.51
CA VAL A 471 17.55 11.20 -2.43
C VAL A 471 18.24 11.55 -3.75
N ASP A 472 18.60 10.55 -4.57
CA ASP A 472 19.22 10.72 -5.90
C ASP A 472 18.19 10.89 -7.04
N GLY A 473 16.90 10.92 -6.73
CA GLY A 473 15.81 11.09 -7.68
C GLY A 473 15.31 9.79 -8.33
N SER A 474 15.87 8.63 -8.00
CA SER A 474 15.41 7.34 -8.54
C SER A 474 13.99 7.03 -8.06
N VAL A 475 13.14 6.48 -8.94
CA VAL A 475 11.75 6.15 -8.57
C VAL A 475 11.71 5.00 -7.56
N ILE A 476 11.11 5.24 -6.40
CA ILE A 476 10.81 4.23 -5.38
C ILE A 476 9.42 3.64 -5.62
N HIS A 477 8.40 4.50 -5.70
CA HIS A 477 7.01 4.14 -5.89
C HIS A 477 6.40 5.00 -7.01
N GLY A 478 5.51 4.38 -7.85
CA GLY A 478 4.80 5.10 -8.91
C GLY A 478 3.70 6.03 -8.36
N PRO A 479 2.94 6.66 -9.25
CA PRO A 479 2.80 6.38 -10.70
C PRO A 479 3.93 6.91 -11.59
N ALA A 480 4.84 7.76 -11.11
CA ALA A 480 6.01 8.14 -11.90
C ALA A 480 6.84 6.90 -12.29
N VAL A 481 7.35 6.89 -13.52
CA VAL A 481 8.17 5.78 -14.06
C VAL A 481 9.57 6.23 -14.44
N THR A 482 9.83 7.54 -14.45
CA THR A 482 11.14 8.15 -14.75
C THR A 482 11.68 8.92 -13.54
N PRO A 483 13.02 8.95 -13.32
CA PRO A 483 13.63 9.64 -12.19
C PRO A 483 13.45 11.18 -12.28
N LEU A 484 13.61 11.86 -11.13
CA LEU A 484 13.79 13.31 -11.10
C LEU A 484 15.14 13.67 -11.73
N ALA A 485 15.13 14.68 -12.61
CA ALA A 485 16.35 15.09 -13.31
C ALA A 485 17.32 15.82 -12.38
N PRO A 486 18.63 15.49 -12.40
CA PRO A 486 19.66 16.27 -11.71
C PRO A 486 19.68 17.73 -12.20
N LYS A 487 19.94 18.66 -11.28
CA LYS A 487 20.05 20.10 -11.55
C LYS A 487 21.35 20.66 -10.98
N LYS A 488 21.89 21.68 -11.63
CA LYS A 488 23.00 22.44 -11.09
C LYS A 488 22.50 23.38 -9.99
N LEU A 489 23.22 23.41 -8.88
CA LEU A 489 22.98 24.44 -7.86
C LEU A 489 23.34 25.80 -8.46
N PRO A 490 22.56 26.85 -8.12
CA PRO A 490 22.93 28.22 -8.48
C PRO A 490 24.29 28.53 -7.85
N SER A 491 25.18 29.17 -8.62
CA SER A 491 26.43 29.69 -8.07
C SER A 491 26.08 30.67 -6.94
N THR A 492 26.65 30.49 -5.77
CA THR A 492 26.61 31.49 -4.71
C THR A 492 27.34 32.76 -5.21
N ARG A 493 26.63 33.65 -5.91
CA ARG A 493 27.16 34.98 -6.10
C ARG A 493 27.19 35.61 -4.71
N ALA A 494 28.39 35.79 -4.20
CA ALA A 494 28.61 36.62 -3.02
C ALA A 494 27.79 37.92 -3.19
N ARG A 495 26.83 38.16 -2.30
CA ARG A 495 26.24 39.50 -2.17
C ARG A 495 27.40 40.42 -1.87
N LYS A 496 27.87 41.17 -2.85
CA LYS A 496 28.69 42.37 -2.55
C LYS A 496 27.83 43.19 -1.59
N ARG A 497 28.27 43.26 -0.34
CA ARG A 497 27.71 44.22 0.59
C ARG A 497 27.97 45.63 0.03
N PRO A 498 27.00 46.52 0.05
CA PRO A 498 27.19 47.91 -0.31
C PRO A 498 28.17 48.59 0.64
#